data_8f53eee12460ea31492201a5b70f55ab
#
_entry.id   8f53eee12460ea31492201a5b70f55ab
#
_cell.length_a   1.000
_cell.length_b   1.000
_cell.length_c   1.000
_cell.angle_alpha   90.00
_cell.angle_beta   90.00
_cell.angle_gamma   90.00
#
_symmetry.space_group_name_H-M   'P 1'
#
loop_
_entity.id
_entity.type
_entity.pdbx_description
1 polymer ?
#
loop_
_entity_poly.entity_id
_entity_poly.type
_entity_poly.pdbx_seq_one_letter_code
_entity_poly.pdbx_strand_id
1 'polypeptide(L)'
;MIETAANAQQLSDLPEIPIFDVGNGGPIALFEADPDRAADIIRLGRAQYGPKVIACLDELSRLWSSYAGNIHNSEIKSIASKLPRGVWFMNLCLEWGCTSGVMDDPTAPGMRLLRTLDWPFHGLGRNLVIARQIGPAGEYYNLTWPAFTGVVQAMAPGRFAVALNQAPLVRRLTLPVYVDWLCNKIKTFAGRRIPPVHLLRRVIENCRTYNEALDELTRTPIALPAIFSLVGTERGEGCVIERLERRSAVMEAPAAAANHWFGKKFKPGKARGIESYRRHRLMNGYTVSHVSGLDWLTYPVVNKDTRLAMSANPKAGELFVMGFEADGPATRVFEHVHRD
;
A
#
# COMPACT_ATOMS: atom_id res chain seq x y z
N MET A 1 10.46 -8.48 -33.16
CA MET A 1 11.15 -9.66 -32.59
C MET A 1 12.49 -9.31 -31.93
N ILE A 2 13.33 -8.45 -32.48
CA ILE A 2 14.63 -8.07 -31.86
C ILE A 2 14.43 -7.15 -30.62
N GLU A 3 13.50 -6.21 -30.67
CA GLU A 3 13.12 -5.35 -29.53
C GLU A 3 12.56 -6.14 -28.34
N THR A 4 11.76 -7.18 -28.60
CA THR A 4 11.19 -8.06 -27.56
C THR A 4 12.26 -8.90 -26.86
N ALA A 5 13.26 -9.36 -27.59
CA ALA A 5 14.35 -10.15 -27.00
C ALA A 5 15.32 -9.29 -26.18
N ALA A 6 15.65 -8.08 -26.63
CA ALA A 6 16.48 -7.13 -25.89
C ALA A 6 15.78 -6.67 -24.58
N ASN A 7 14.47 -6.40 -24.63
CA ASN A 7 13.68 -6.09 -23.43
C ASN A 7 13.61 -7.27 -22.46
N ALA A 8 13.46 -8.51 -22.95
CA ALA A 8 13.45 -9.70 -22.10
C ALA A 8 14.80 -9.92 -21.40
N GLN A 9 15.92 -9.74 -22.13
CA GLN A 9 17.27 -9.84 -21.55
C GLN A 9 17.49 -8.74 -20.49
N GLN A 10 17.09 -7.51 -20.77
CA GLN A 10 17.24 -6.40 -19.83
C GLN A 10 16.42 -6.64 -18.55
N LEU A 11 15.24 -7.24 -18.64
CA LEU A 11 14.43 -7.59 -17.47
C LEU A 11 15.05 -8.75 -16.67
N SER A 12 15.72 -9.71 -17.32
CA SER A 12 16.40 -10.82 -16.64
C SER A 12 17.63 -10.40 -15.84
N ASP A 13 18.25 -9.27 -16.21
CA ASP A 13 19.44 -8.74 -15.54
C ASP A 13 19.12 -7.89 -14.30
N LEU A 14 17.84 -7.58 -14.08
CA LEU A 14 17.41 -6.85 -12.89
C LEU A 14 17.53 -7.70 -11.62
N PRO A 15 17.73 -7.09 -10.44
CA PRO A 15 17.77 -7.82 -9.18
C PRO A 15 16.41 -8.45 -8.84
N GLU A 16 16.45 -9.55 -8.11
CA GLU A 16 15.26 -10.17 -7.52
C GLU A 16 14.75 -9.33 -6.32
N ILE A 17 13.44 -9.44 -6.03
CA ILE A 17 12.89 -8.93 -4.79
C ILE A 17 13.24 -9.90 -3.67
N PRO A 18 13.95 -9.47 -2.61
CA PRO A 18 14.28 -10.35 -1.49
C PRO A 18 13.03 -10.78 -0.73
N ILE A 19 13.01 -12.07 -0.34
CA ILE A 19 11.98 -12.60 0.58
C ILE A 19 12.64 -12.83 1.93
N PHE A 20 11.99 -12.32 2.99
CA PHE A 20 12.39 -12.55 4.36
C PHE A 20 11.31 -13.31 5.11
N ASP A 21 11.63 -14.52 5.58
CA ASP A 21 10.77 -15.23 6.53
C ASP A 21 11.07 -14.73 7.93
N VAL A 22 10.21 -13.86 8.43
CA VAL A 22 10.36 -13.26 9.76
C VAL A 22 9.36 -13.82 10.77
N GLY A 23 8.54 -14.78 10.35
CA GLY A 23 7.58 -15.45 11.23
C GLY A 23 6.74 -14.46 12.05
N ASN A 24 6.69 -14.66 13.37
CA ASN A 24 6.00 -13.78 14.31
C ASN A 24 6.84 -12.60 14.81
N GLY A 25 8.09 -12.46 14.35
CA GLY A 25 8.99 -11.35 14.73
C GLY A 25 8.62 -10.00 14.09
N GLY A 26 7.78 -10.01 13.06
CA GLY A 26 7.20 -8.81 12.46
C GLY A 26 8.21 -7.80 11.93
N PRO A 27 7.89 -6.49 11.95
CA PRO A 27 8.75 -5.44 11.39
C PRO A 27 10.10 -5.28 12.08
N ILE A 28 10.24 -5.65 13.36
CA ILE A 28 11.53 -5.60 14.06
C ILE A 28 12.47 -6.66 13.47
N ALA A 29 12.00 -7.89 13.33
CA ALA A 29 12.79 -8.97 12.73
C ALA A 29 13.13 -8.67 11.25
N LEU A 30 12.21 -8.07 10.50
CA LEU A 30 12.48 -7.62 9.13
C LEU A 30 13.60 -6.56 9.09
N PHE A 31 13.54 -5.58 9.99
CA PHE A 31 14.59 -4.57 10.10
C PHE A 31 15.94 -5.19 10.48
N GLU A 32 15.96 -6.16 11.40
CA GLU A 32 17.18 -6.85 11.82
C GLU A 32 17.76 -7.77 10.72
N ALA A 33 16.90 -8.29 9.84
CA ALA A 33 17.33 -9.09 8.69
C ALA A 33 17.99 -8.25 7.58
N ASP A 34 17.56 -6.99 7.39
CA ASP A 34 18.15 -6.10 6.37
C ASP A 34 18.20 -4.64 6.86
N PRO A 35 19.08 -4.33 7.82
CA PRO A 35 19.23 -2.97 8.36
C PRO A 35 19.83 -2.00 7.34
N ASP A 36 20.64 -2.48 6.41
CA ASP A 36 21.30 -1.66 5.39
C ASP A 36 20.28 -1.08 4.40
N ARG A 37 19.31 -1.87 3.96
CA ARG A 37 18.21 -1.42 3.12
C ARG A 37 17.33 -0.39 3.84
N ALA A 38 17.07 -0.59 5.13
CA ALA A 38 16.38 0.41 5.96
C ALA A 38 17.16 1.72 6.04
N ALA A 39 18.48 1.66 6.26
CA ALA A 39 19.35 2.82 6.31
C ALA A 39 19.41 3.55 4.96
N ASP A 40 19.46 2.81 3.83
CA ASP A 40 19.43 3.38 2.48
C ASP A 40 18.15 4.18 2.23
N ILE A 41 16.98 3.63 2.56
CA ILE A 41 15.69 4.33 2.41
C ILE A 41 15.68 5.64 3.21
N ILE A 42 16.11 5.60 4.47
CA ILE A 42 16.17 6.81 5.31
C ILE A 42 17.17 7.82 4.74
N ARG A 43 18.34 7.38 4.27
CA ARG A 43 19.34 8.23 3.61
C ARG A 43 18.78 8.91 2.36
N LEU A 44 18.10 8.16 1.50
CA LEU A 44 17.46 8.66 0.28
C LEU A 44 16.37 9.69 0.61
N GLY A 45 15.52 9.42 1.59
CA GLY A 45 14.49 10.37 2.03
C GLY A 45 15.10 11.68 2.56
N ARG A 46 16.17 11.58 3.34
CA ARG A 46 16.90 12.76 3.84
C ARG A 46 17.60 13.55 2.70
N ALA A 47 18.12 12.86 1.70
CA ALA A 47 18.70 13.51 0.51
C ALA A 47 17.64 14.24 -0.31
N GLN A 48 16.47 13.63 -0.53
CA GLN A 48 15.41 14.19 -1.36
C GLN A 48 14.67 15.37 -0.69
N TYR A 49 14.34 15.26 0.58
CA TYR A 49 13.49 16.23 1.29
C TYR A 49 14.30 17.19 2.20
N GLY A 50 15.57 16.93 2.40
CA GLY A 50 16.45 17.67 3.28
C GLY A 50 16.46 17.12 4.72
N PRO A 51 17.64 16.97 5.35
CA PRO A 51 17.80 16.35 6.65
C PRO A 51 17.11 17.10 7.79
N LYS A 52 17.06 18.45 7.72
CA LYS A 52 16.37 19.29 8.73
C LYS A 52 14.85 19.15 8.64
N VAL A 53 14.31 19.11 7.41
CA VAL A 53 12.86 18.94 7.16
C VAL A 53 12.42 17.56 7.66
N ILE A 54 13.15 16.51 7.29
CA ILE A 54 12.85 15.15 7.76
C ILE A 54 12.93 15.07 9.28
N ALA A 55 13.93 15.66 9.92
CA ALA A 55 14.05 15.64 11.38
C ALA A 55 12.87 16.34 12.08
N CYS A 56 12.37 17.45 11.55
CA CYS A 56 11.20 18.15 12.08
C CYS A 56 9.93 17.30 11.91
N LEU A 57 9.69 16.76 10.70
CA LEU A 57 8.52 15.93 10.40
C LEU A 57 8.54 14.61 11.19
N ASP A 58 9.71 14.04 11.42
CA ASP A 58 9.93 12.84 12.22
C ASP A 58 9.52 13.07 13.68
N GLU A 59 9.95 14.19 14.28
CA GLU A 59 9.57 14.54 15.64
C GLU A 59 8.07 14.83 15.79
N LEU A 60 7.47 15.57 14.85
CA LEU A 60 6.03 15.79 14.83
C LEU A 60 5.25 14.47 14.71
N SER A 61 5.72 13.56 13.87
CA SER A 61 5.13 12.22 13.71
C SER A 61 5.22 11.41 15.01
N ARG A 62 6.37 11.46 15.70
CA ARG A 62 6.58 10.80 16.99
C ARG A 62 5.63 11.33 18.06
N LEU A 63 5.52 12.66 18.19
CA LEU A 63 4.63 13.31 19.16
C LEU A 63 3.18 12.94 18.90
N TRP A 64 2.75 13.00 17.65
CA TRP A 64 1.38 12.60 17.29
C TRP A 64 1.11 11.13 17.57
N SER A 65 2.00 10.24 17.17
CA SER A 65 1.84 8.79 17.37
C SER A 65 1.71 8.45 18.86
N SER A 66 2.50 9.13 19.71
CA SER A 66 2.42 8.99 21.15
C SER A 66 1.09 9.52 21.71
N TYR A 67 0.67 10.70 21.25
CA TYR A 67 -0.63 11.29 21.65
C TYR A 67 -1.82 10.43 21.21
N ALA A 68 -1.77 9.89 19.99
CA ALA A 68 -2.81 9.02 19.47
C ALA A 68 -2.90 7.66 20.15
N GLY A 69 -1.89 7.30 20.96
CA GLY A 69 -1.81 5.99 21.63
C GLY A 69 -1.65 4.85 20.60
N ASN A 70 -0.81 5.06 19.59
CA ASN A 70 -0.57 4.06 18.57
C ASN A 70 0.08 2.81 19.18
N ILE A 71 -0.55 1.67 19.02
CA ILE A 71 -0.10 0.39 19.60
C ILE A 71 1.27 -0.07 19.08
N HIS A 72 1.72 0.42 17.92
CA HIS A 72 3.02 0.10 17.31
C HIS A 72 4.15 1.09 17.70
N ASN A 73 3.92 1.99 18.67
CA ASN A 73 4.92 2.97 19.09
C ASN A 73 6.21 2.32 19.59
N SER A 74 6.12 1.21 20.31
CA SER A 74 7.29 0.47 20.82
C SER A 74 8.15 -0.08 19.70
N GLU A 75 7.53 -0.66 18.65
CA GLU A 75 8.24 -1.17 17.47
C GLU A 75 8.92 -0.03 16.71
N ILE A 76 8.17 1.05 16.38
CA ILE A 76 8.72 2.21 15.68
C ILE A 76 9.88 2.83 16.48
N LYS A 77 9.74 2.95 17.80
CA LYS A 77 10.80 3.47 18.69
C LYS A 77 12.04 2.58 18.67
N SER A 78 11.87 1.26 18.74
CA SER A 78 12.97 0.31 18.69
C SER A 78 13.78 0.45 17.41
N ILE A 79 13.12 0.49 16.24
CA ILE A 79 13.78 0.68 14.95
C ILE A 79 14.40 2.08 14.84
N ALA A 80 13.67 3.13 15.24
CA ALA A 80 14.13 4.51 15.17
C ALA A 80 15.36 4.78 16.05
N SER A 81 15.56 4.01 17.11
CA SER A 81 16.77 4.13 17.97
C SER A 81 18.05 3.65 17.28
N LYS A 82 17.94 2.86 16.22
CA LYS A 82 19.07 2.25 15.48
C LYS A 82 19.36 2.95 14.14
N LEU A 83 18.54 3.95 13.75
CA LEU A 83 18.61 4.65 12.46
C LEU A 83 18.66 6.19 12.65
N PRO A 84 19.16 6.94 11.66
CA PRO A 84 18.98 8.39 11.63
C PRO A 84 17.51 8.79 11.63
N ARG A 85 17.19 10.03 12.07
CA ARG A 85 15.83 10.55 12.07
C ARG A 85 15.15 10.43 10.69
N GLY A 86 13.89 9.96 10.68
CA GLY A 86 13.07 9.72 9.49
C GLY A 86 12.12 8.52 9.62
N VAL A 87 12.37 7.62 10.58
CA VAL A 87 11.58 6.39 10.74
C VAL A 87 10.13 6.67 11.16
N TRP A 88 9.90 7.59 12.08
CA TRP A 88 8.57 8.00 12.49
C TRP A 88 7.80 8.64 11.34
N PHE A 89 8.47 9.53 10.59
CA PHE A 89 7.88 10.17 9.43
C PHE A 89 7.52 9.15 8.34
N MET A 90 8.42 8.23 8.01
CA MET A 90 8.18 7.15 7.05
C MET A 90 6.93 6.33 7.40
N ASN A 91 6.72 6.01 8.66
CA ASN A 91 5.57 5.22 9.13
C ASN A 91 4.25 5.99 9.15
N LEU A 92 4.27 7.31 9.13
CA LEU A 92 3.09 8.17 9.32
C LEU A 92 2.88 9.22 8.21
N CYS A 93 3.75 9.22 7.19
CA CYS A 93 3.74 10.21 6.10
C CYS A 93 2.47 10.14 5.25
N LEU A 94 2.01 8.98 4.83
CA LEU A 94 0.78 8.72 4.08
C LEU A 94 0.51 9.70 2.91
N GLU A 95 1.56 10.05 2.12
CA GLU A 95 1.47 10.98 0.99
C GLU A 95 1.89 10.27 -0.32
N TRP A 96 1.04 9.39 -0.83
CA TRP A 96 1.27 8.64 -2.08
C TRP A 96 0.07 8.59 -3.00
N GLY A 97 0.30 8.27 -4.28
CA GLY A 97 -0.71 7.91 -5.25
C GLY A 97 -0.91 6.39 -5.30
N CYS A 98 -2.01 5.95 -5.87
CA CYS A 98 -2.30 4.53 -5.98
C CYS A 98 -3.35 4.24 -7.03
N THR A 99 -3.34 3.00 -7.54
CA THR A 99 -4.44 2.45 -8.32
C THR A 99 -4.69 1.01 -7.88
N SER A 100 -5.94 0.60 -7.77
CA SER A 100 -6.30 -0.79 -7.49
C SER A 100 -7.56 -1.20 -8.24
N GLY A 101 -7.66 -2.51 -8.54
CA GLY A 101 -8.81 -3.14 -9.14
C GLY A 101 -9.13 -4.43 -8.39
N VAL A 102 -10.42 -4.72 -8.21
CA VAL A 102 -10.94 -5.95 -7.59
C VAL A 102 -11.89 -6.62 -8.58
N MET A 103 -11.69 -7.89 -8.84
CA MET A 103 -12.40 -8.61 -9.88
C MET A 103 -12.46 -10.12 -9.60
N ASP A 104 -13.41 -10.82 -10.21
CA ASP A 104 -13.29 -12.28 -10.37
C ASP A 104 -12.03 -12.58 -11.19
N ASP A 105 -11.27 -13.59 -10.78
CA ASP A 105 -10.08 -13.97 -11.52
C ASP A 105 -10.47 -14.63 -12.85
N PRO A 106 -10.01 -14.10 -14.00
CA PRO A 106 -10.35 -14.67 -15.30
C PRO A 106 -9.58 -15.95 -15.64
N THR A 107 -8.51 -16.26 -14.91
CA THR A 107 -7.56 -17.34 -15.21
C THR A 107 -7.54 -18.47 -14.18
N ALA A 108 -8.02 -18.20 -12.95
CA ALA A 108 -8.00 -19.14 -11.84
C ALA A 108 -9.27 -18.98 -10.96
N PRO A 109 -9.63 -19.98 -10.14
CA PRO A 109 -10.71 -19.81 -9.17
C PRO A 109 -10.44 -18.69 -8.16
N GLY A 110 -11.50 -17.97 -7.74
CA GLY A 110 -11.44 -16.95 -6.71
C GLY A 110 -11.41 -15.53 -7.26
N MET A 111 -10.94 -14.61 -6.44
CA MET A 111 -10.88 -13.17 -6.74
C MET A 111 -9.44 -12.71 -6.97
N ARG A 112 -9.27 -11.65 -7.75
CA ARG A 112 -7.97 -11.04 -8.03
C ARG A 112 -7.94 -9.58 -7.62
N LEU A 113 -6.87 -9.19 -6.93
CA LEU A 113 -6.53 -7.81 -6.58
C LEU A 113 -5.38 -7.34 -7.47
N LEU A 114 -5.62 -6.29 -8.24
CA LEU A 114 -4.60 -5.56 -9.01
C LEU A 114 -4.21 -4.29 -8.27
N ARG A 115 -2.91 -3.93 -8.25
CA ARG A 115 -2.43 -2.80 -7.45
C ARG A 115 -1.17 -2.15 -8.03
N THR A 116 -1.16 -0.79 -8.15
CA THR A 116 0.07 0.00 -8.24
C THR A 116 0.15 1.00 -7.09
N LEU A 117 1.35 1.16 -6.55
CA LEU A 117 1.67 2.20 -5.57
C LEU A 117 2.59 3.23 -6.23
N ASP A 118 2.12 4.48 -6.24
CA ASP A 118 2.85 5.62 -6.79
C ASP A 118 3.34 6.51 -5.64
N TRP A 119 4.63 6.63 -5.47
CA TRP A 119 5.23 7.48 -4.45
C TRP A 119 6.37 8.27 -5.08
N PRO A 120 6.31 9.61 -5.13
CA PRO A 120 7.37 10.43 -5.70
C PRO A 120 8.62 10.45 -4.80
N PHE A 121 9.04 9.29 -4.34
CA PHE A 121 10.21 9.04 -3.52
C PHE A 121 11.06 7.97 -4.21
N HIS A 122 12.26 8.37 -4.66
CA HIS A 122 13.16 7.49 -5.38
C HIS A 122 13.82 6.45 -4.47
N GLY A 123 14.03 5.26 -5.02
CA GLY A 123 14.68 4.17 -4.33
C GLY A 123 13.75 3.18 -3.64
N LEU A 124 12.45 3.45 -3.56
CA LEU A 124 11.50 2.50 -2.94
C LEU A 124 11.31 1.25 -3.78
N GLY A 125 11.31 1.36 -5.11
CA GLY A 125 11.14 0.20 -6.00
C GLY A 125 12.27 -0.82 -5.86
N ARG A 126 13.53 -0.35 -5.88
CA ARG A 126 14.70 -1.21 -5.72
C ARG A 126 14.93 -1.70 -4.28
N ASN A 127 14.34 -1.01 -3.29
CA ASN A 127 14.41 -1.38 -1.88
C ASN A 127 13.18 -2.17 -1.40
N LEU A 128 12.27 -2.53 -2.32
CA LEU A 128 11.11 -3.36 -2.03
C LEU A 128 11.53 -4.74 -1.53
N VAL A 129 10.83 -5.25 -0.52
CA VAL A 129 11.00 -6.61 0.00
C VAL A 129 9.64 -7.27 0.19
N ILE A 130 9.63 -8.59 0.22
CA ILE A 130 8.47 -9.40 0.61
C ILE A 130 8.77 -10.00 1.98
N ALA A 131 7.99 -9.64 2.99
CA ALA A 131 8.08 -10.23 4.31
C ALA A 131 7.00 -11.30 4.47
N ARG A 132 7.42 -12.57 4.62
CA ARG A 132 6.56 -13.65 5.07
C ARG A 132 6.41 -13.54 6.57
N GLN A 133 5.20 -13.29 7.04
CA GLN A 133 4.88 -13.02 8.44
C GLN A 133 3.79 -13.97 8.93
N ILE A 134 3.78 -14.24 10.22
CA ILE A 134 2.77 -15.08 10.87
C ILE A 134 2.06 -14.23 11.93
N GLY A 135 0.79 -13.95 11.70
CA GLY A 135 -0.09 -13.32 12.69
C GLY A 135 -0.99 -14.35 13.41
N PRO A 136 -1.82 -13.89 14.36
CA PRO A 136 -2.80 -14.75 15.03
C PRO A 136 -3.77 -15.48 14.11
N ALA A 137 -4.08 -14.90 12.94
CA ALA A 137 -4.95 -15.52 11.92
C ALA A 137 -4.20 -16.40 10.91
N GLY A 138 -2.88 -16.52 11.00
CA GLY A 138 -2.04 -17.32 10.12
C GLY A 138 -1.06 -16.50 9.29
N GLU A 139 -0.49 -17.16 8.29
CA GLU A 139 0.54 -16.61 7.40
C GLU A 139 -0.01 -15.51 6.47
N TYR A 140 0.87 -14.55 6.14
CA TYR A 140 0.63 -13.55 5.10
C TYR A 140 1.94 -13.02 4.51
N TYR A 141 1.87 -12.57 3.28
CA TYR A 141 2.96 -11.89 2.57
C TYR A 141 2.70 -10.38 2.58
N ASN A 142 3.57 -9.64 3.26
CA ASN A 142 3.56 -8.17 3.30
C ASN A 142 4.58 -7.63 2.29
N LEU A 143 4.11 -6.89 1.29
CA LEU A 143 4.97 -6.22 0.33
C LEU A 143 5.33 -4.85 0.91
N THR A 144 6.56 -4.70 1.37
CA THR A 144 6.92 -3.64 2.29
C THR A 144 8.39 -3.20 2.16
N TRP A 145 8.84 -2.45 3.13
CA TRP A 145 10.22 -1.98 3.27
C TRP A 145 10.69 -2.21 4.71
N PRO A 146 11.98 -2.58 4.93
CA PRO A 146 12.54 -2.62 6.28
C PRO A 146 12.40 -1.25 6.97
N ALA A 147 12.06 -1.25 8.25
CA ALA A 147 11.68 -0.09 9.08
C ALA A 147 10.26 0.46 8.88
N PHE A 148 9.46 -0.06 7.95
CA PHE A 148 8.04 0.26 7.85
C PHE A 148 7.21 -0.73 8.66
N THR A 149 6.44 -0.23 9.64
CA THR A 149 5.69 -1.08 10.60
C THR A 149 4.23 -1.30 10.23
N GLY A 150 3.73 -0.60 9.21
CA GLY A 150 2.37 -0.75 8.70
C GLY A 150 2.25 -1.79 7.58
N VAL A 151 1.05 -1.89 7.03
CA VAL A 151 0.75 -2.61 5.80
C VAL A 151 0.09 -1.66 4.81
N VAL A 152 0.57 -1.63 3.57
CA VAL A 152 -0.02 -0.86 2.46
C VAL A 152 -0.70 -1.80 1.47
N GLN A 153 -0.14 -2.98 1.29
CA GLN A 153 -0.69 -4.12 0.55
C GLN A 153 -0.13 -5.42 1.11
N ALA A 154 -0.97 -6.45 1.11
CA ALA A 154 -0.60 -7.78 1.56
C ALA A 154 -1.54 -8.85 0.99
N MET A 155 -1.08 -10.09 0.95
CA MET A 155 -1.88 -11.27 0.62
C MET A 155 -1.70 -12.33 1.71
N ALA A 156 -2.81 -12.90 2.16
CA ALA A 156 -2.85 -14.08 3.01
C ALA A 156 -3.44 -15.24 2.20
N PRO A 157 -2.63 -16.25 1.83
CA PRO A 157 -3.11 -17.40 1.10
C PRO A 157 -4.28 -18.08 1.82
N GLY A 158 -5.27 -18.53 1.06
CA GLY A 158 -6.48 -19.15 1.60
C GLY A 158 -7.42 -18.24 2.39
N ARG A 159 -7.12 -16.93 2.51
CA ARG A 159 -7.93 -15.97 3.28
C ARG A 159 -8.40 -14.78 2.44
N PHE A 160 -7.53 -13.80 2.21
CA PHE A 160 -7.86 -12.58 1.46
C PHE A 160 -6.59 -11.81 1.09
N ALA A 161 -6.73 -10.87 0.13
CA ALA A 161 -5.70 -9.87 -0.17
C ALA A 161 -6.27 -8.46 0.00
N VAL A 162 -5.39 -7.52 0.40
CA VAL A 162 -5.76 -6.14 0.75
C VAL A 162 -4.79 -5.12 0.17
N ALA A 163 -5.31 -3.94 -0.15
CA ALA A 163 -4.51 -2.78 -0.50
C ALA A 163 -5.12 -1.49 0.03
N LEU A 164 -4.25 -0.49 0.27
CA LEU A 164 -4.61 0.83 0.76
C LEU A 164 -4.27 1.89 -0.28
N ASN A 165 -5.27 2.65 -0.73
CA ASN A 165 -5.10 3.86 -1.53
C ASN A 165 -5.32 5.10 -0.65
N GLN A 166 -4.54 6.14 -0.91
CA GLN A 166 -4.77 7.42 -0.26
C GLN A 166 -6.04 8.08 -0.81
N ALA A 167 -6.90 8.54 0.09
CA ALA A 167 -8.10 9.29 -0.25
C ALA A 167 -7.78 10.68 -0.84
N PRO A 168 -8.70 11.31 -1.58
CA PRO A 168 -8.53 12.67 -2.05
C PRO A 168 -8.36 13.65 -0.89
N LEU A 169 -7.69 14.77 -1.17
CA LEU A 169 -7.58 15.85 -0.19
C LEU A 169 -8.96 16.49 0.05
N VAL A 170 -9.42 16.45 1.27
CA VAL A 170 -10.68 17.10 1.63
C VAL A 170 -10.56 18.60 1.45
N ARG A 171 -11.45 19.17 0.62
CA ARG A 171 -11.52 20.61 0.35
C ARG A 171 -12.59 21.26 1.24
N ARG A 172 -12.23 22.36 1.90
CA ARG A 172 -13.12 23.19 2.72
C ARG A 172 -13.31 24.53 2.03
N LEU A 173 -14.14 24.55 0.98
CA LEU A 173 -14.60 25.76 0.28
C LEU A 173 -13.63 26.96 0.24
N THR A 174 -13.27 27.45 -0.95
CA THR A 174 -12.58 28.75 -1.22
C THR A 174 -11.18 28.98 -0.64
N LEU A 175 -10.69 28.17 0.28
CA LEU A 175 -9.36 28.35 0.86
C LEU A 175 -8.24 27.85 -0.09
N PRO A 176 -7.05 28.45 -0.04
CA PRO A 176 -5.90 27.92 -0.73
C PRO A 176 -5.59 26.46 -0.33
N VAL A 177 -5.11 25.66 -1.29
CA VAL A 177 -4.87 24.20 -1.10
C VAL A 177 -3.97 23.88 0.10
N TYR A 178 -2.97 24.74 0.36
CA TYR A 178 -2.07 24.55 1.51
C TYR A 178 -2.76 24.75 2.85
N VAL A 179 -3.78 25.62 2.92
CA VAL A 179 -4.59 25.80 4.14
C VAL A 179 -5.46 24.57 4.39
N ASP A 180 -6.11 24.03 3.35
CA ASP A 180 -6.82 22.76 3.45
C ASP A 180 -5.92 21.62 3.89
N TRP A 181 -4.70 21.54 3.33
CA TRP A 181 -3.70 20.54 3.73
C TRP A 181 -3.37 20.67 5.22
N LEU A 182 -3.06 21.87 5.69
CA LEU A 182 -2.76 22.16 7.09
C LEU A 182 -3.94 21.81 8.02
N CYS A 183 -5.15 22.22 7.66
CA CYS A 183 -6.37 21.89 8.42
C CYS A 183 -6.61 20.37 8.50
N ASN A 184 -6.35 19.63 7.42
CA ASN A 184 -6.47 18.18 7.43
C ASN A 184 -5.40 17.53 8.32
N LYS A 185 -4.16 18.03 8.31
CA LYS A 185 -3.10 17.58 9.24
C LYS A 185 -3.49 17.87 10.70
N ILE A 186 -3.93 19.10 11.02
CA ILE A 186 -4.39 19.47 12.38
C ILE A 186 -5.51 18.53 12.84
N LYS A 187 -6.51 18.26 11.98
CA LYS A 187 -7.60 17.32 12.29
C LYS A 187 -7.09 15.91 12.57
N THR A 188 -6.10 15.45 11.82
CA THR A 188 -5.46 14.16 12.04
C THR A 188 -4.73 14.14 13.38
N PHE A 189 -3.94 15.17 13.66
CA PHE A 189 -3.18 15.31 14.92
C PHE A 189 -4.07 15.45 16.17
N ALA A 190 -5.26 16.03 16.04
CA ALA A 190 -6.21 16.14 17.15
C ALA A 190 -6.96 14.83 17.47
N GLY A 191 -6.88 13.83 16.60
CA GLY A 191 -7.59 12.56 16.74
C GLY A 191 -6.77 11.45 17.38
N ARG A 192 -7.38 10.70 18.32
CA ARG A 192 -6.80 9.46 18.87
C ARG A 192 -7.39 8.26 18.14
N ARG A 193 -6.95 8.03 16.91
CA ARG A 193 -7.47 6.96 16.06
C ARG A 193 -6.32 6.25 15.37
N ILE A 194 -6.57 4.99 14.97
CA ILE A 194 -5.58 4.16 14.30
C ILE A 194 -5.24 4.73 12.90
N PRO A 195 -3.95 4.84 12.53
CA PRO A 195 -3.56 5.11 11.14
C PRO A 195 -4.06 4.02 10.21
N PRO A 196 -4.51 4.35 8.97
CA PRO A 196 -5.01 3.35 8.02
C PRO A 196 -4.04 2.19 7.74
N VAL A 197 -2.73 2.45 7.67
CA VAL A 197 -1.70 1.42 7.48
C VAL A 197 -1.61 0.44 8.65
N HIS A 198 -1.83 0.92 9.87
CA HIS A 198 -1.85 0.07 11.06
C HIS A 198 -3.21 -0.65 11.24
N LEU A 199 -4.31 -0.05 10.77
CA LEU A 199 -5.57 -0.78 10.66
C LEU A 199 -5.44 -1.95 9.68
N LEU A 200 -4.83 -1.70 8.50
CA LEU A 200 -4.65 -2.75 7.50
C LEU A 200 -3.75 -3.87 8.02
N ARG A 201 -2.68 -3.52 8.77
CA ARG A 201 -1.86 -4.50 9.47
C ARG A 201 -2.69 -5.32 10.47
N ARG A 202 -3.47 -4.67 11.32
CA ARG A 202 -4.34 -5.36 12.29
C ARG A 202 -5.30 -6.32 11.61
N VAL A 203 -5.87 -5.93 10.47
CA VAL A 203 -6.78 -6.77 9.67
C VAL A 203 -6.07 -8.02 9.15
N ILE A 204 -4.93 -7.86 8.47
CA ILE A 204 -4.22 -9.00 7.88
C ILE A 204 -3.66 -9.97 8.94
N GLU A 205 -3.27 -9.45 10.10
CA GLU A 205 -2.76 -10.24 11.21
C GLU A 205 -3.86 -11.02 11.95
N ASN A 206 -5.08 -10.46 12.09
CA ASN A 206 -6.09 -11.00 13.02
C ASN A 206 -7.36 -11.53 12.37
N CYS A 207 -7.75 -11.06 11.19
CA CYS A 207 -8.98 -11.53 10.53
C CYS A 207 -8.71 -12.83 9.76
N ARG A 208 -9.62 -13.81 9.94
CA ARG A 208 -9.53 -15.13 9.31
C ARG A 208 -10.29 -15.22 8.01
N THR A 209 -11.29 -14.37 7.84
CA THR A 209 -12.22 -14.41 6.69
C THR A 209 -12.33 -13.03 6.02
N TYR A 210 -12.79 -13.03 4.76
CA TYR A 210 -13.16 -11.83 4.03
C TYR A 210 -14.16 -10.97 4.82
N ASN A 211 -15.19 -11.59 5.40
CA ASN A 211 -16.25 -10.87 6.12
C ASN A 211 -15.74 -10.22 7.41
N GLU A 212 -14.86 -10.87 8.16
CA GLU A 212 -14.19 -10.25 9.32
C GLU A 212 -13.35 -9.05 8.90
N ALA A 213 -12.57 -9.18 7.80
CA ALA A 213 -11.76 -8.09 7.26
C ALA A 213 -12.63 -6.92 6.78
N LEU A 214 -13.73 -7.19 6.08
CA LEU A 214 -14.70 -6.19 5.62
C LEU A 214 -15.32 -5.43 6.78
N ASP A 215 -15.76 -6.14 7.82
CA ASP A 215 -16.35 -5.57 9.03
C ASP A 215 -15.36 -4.64 9.73
N GLU A 216 -14.13 -5.10 9.96
CA GLU A 216 -13.09 -4.32 10.62
C GLU A 216 -12.69 -3.08 9.81
N LEU A 217 -12.53 -3.22 8.49
CA LEU A 217 -12.22 -2.10 7.59
C LEU A 217 -13.35 -1.08 7.48
N THR A 218 -14.61 -1.48 7.64
CA THR A 218 -15.76 -0.59 7.53
C THR A 218 -16.14 0.10 8.84
N ARG A 219 -15.94 -0.53 9.98
CA ARG A 219 -16.44 -0.06 11.29
C ARG A 219 -15.39 0.65 12.13
N THR A 220 -14.14 0.20 12.09
CA THR A 220 -13.10 0.81 12.94
C THR A 220 -12.85 2.27 12.58
N PRO A 221 -12.89 3.20 13.56
CA PRO A 221 -12.55 4.60 13.33
C PRO A 221 -11.07 4.78 12.97
N ILE A 222 -10.78 5.48 11.86
CA ILE A 222 -9.43 5.74 11.34
C ILE A 222 -9.00 7.20 11.54
N ALA A 223 -7.70 7.44 11.60
CA ALA A 223 -7.12 8.75 11.85
C ALA A 223 -7.33 9.74 10.69
N LEU A 224 -7.39 9.25 9.46
CA LEU A 224 -7.55 10.05 8.24
C LEU A 224 -8.31 9.24 7.18
N PRO A 225 -8.95 9.93 6.20
CA PRO A 225 -9.65 9.27 5.10
C PRO A 225 -8.73 8.34 4.30
N ALA A 226 -9.27 7.21 3.83
CA ALA A 226 -8.57 6.19 3.08
C ALA A 226 -9.51 5.50 2.09
N ILE A 227 -8.95 4.75 1.14
CA ILE A 227 -9.69 3.84 0.27
C ILE A 227 -9.02 2.49 0.40
N PHE A 228 -9.77 1.46 0.81
CA PHE A 228 -9.26 0.09 0.87
C PHE A 228 -9.80 -0.73 -0.30
N SER A 229 -9.01 -1.68 -0.78
CA SER A 229 -9.45 -2.72 -1.70
C SER A 229 -9.24 -4.06 -1.01
N LEU A 230 -10.25 -4.91 -1.07
CA LEU A 230 -10.29 -6.22 -0.40
C LEU A 230 -10.82 -7.25 -1.38
N VAL A 231 -10.14 -8.40 -1.48
CA VAL A 231 -10.62 -9.59 -2.20
C VAL A 231 -10.48 -10.82 -1.31
N GLY A 232 -11.50 -11.68 -1.30
CA GLY A 232 -11.48 -12.97 -0.61
C GLY A 232 -11.17 -14.13 -1.54
N THR A 233 -11.54 -15.32 -1.12
CA THR A 233 -11.30 -16.56 -1.87
C THR A 233 -12.45 -16.98 -2.77
N GLU A 234 -13.67 -16.57 -2.46
CA GLU A 234 -14.85 -16.98 -3.22
C GLU A 234 -15.29 -15.88 -4.20
N ARG A 235 -15.93 -16.27 -5.30
CA ARG A 235 -16.51 -15.32 -6.27
C ARG A 235 -17.48 -14.38 -5.57
N GLY A 236 -17.41 -13.09 -5.89
CA GLY A 236 -18.19 -12.04 -5.26
C GLY A 236 -17.60 -11.51 -3.94
N GLU A 237 -16.59 -12.15 -3.36
CA GLU A 237 -15.84 -11.62 -2.23
C GLU A 237 -14.81 -10.57 -2.67
N GLY A 238 -15.29 -9.46 -3.21
CA GLY A 238 -14.44 -8.37 -3.65
C GLY A 238 -15.10 -7.02 -3.48
N CYS A 239 -14.38 -6.02 -2.97
CA CYS A 239 -14.90 -4.67 -2.85
C CYS A 239 -13.82 -3.59 -2.77
N VAL A 240 -14.24 -2.37 -3.13
CA VAL A 240 -13.55 -1.12 -2.81
C VAL A 240 -14.31 -0.43 -1.69
N ILE A 241 -13.61 0.01 -0.64
CA ILE A 241 -14.17 0.64 0.56
C ILE A 241 -13.65 2.06 0.65
N GLU A 242 -14.46 3.05 0.32
CA GLU A 242 -14.17 4.45 0.58
C GLU A 242 -14.45 4.78 2.05
N ARG A 243 -13.49 5.44 2.72
CA ARG A 243 -13.59 5.72 4.15
C ARG A 243 -13.31 7.19 4.47
N LEU A 244 -14.24 7.78 5.20
CA LEU A 244 -13.96 8.87 6.13
C LEU A 244 -13.64 8.29 7.51
N GLU A 245 -13.32 9.12 8.46
CA GLU A 245 -12.82 8.66 9.78
C GLU A 245 -13.80 7.73 10.52
N ARG A 246 -15.11 7.87 10.29
CA ARG A 246 -16.19 7.08 10.94
C ARG A 246 -17.28 6.62 9.99
N ARG A 247 -17.15 6.86 8.70
CA ARG A 247 -18.17 6.51 7.70
C ARG A 247 -17.52 5.74 6.58
N SER A 248 -18.22 4.76 6.05
CA SER A 248 -17.77 3.93 4.92
C SER A 248 -18.79 3.94 3.79
N ALA A 249 -18.32 3.74 2.57
CA ALA A 249 -19.09 3.36 1.39
C ALA A 249 -18.40 2.17 0.75
N VAL A 250 -19.13 1.11 0.51
CA VAL A 250 -18.63 -0.13 -0.10
C VAL A 250 -19.16 -0.21 -1.52
N MET A 251 -18.29 -0.56 -2.44
CA MET A 251 -18.60 -0.85 -3.85
C MET A 251 -18.11 -2.26 -4.14
N GLU A 252 -19.02 -3.14 -4.48
CA GLU A 252 -18.73 -4.55 -4.77
C GLU A 252 -17.99 -4.72 -6.09
N ALA A 253 -17.26 -5.82 -6.23
CA ALA A 253 -16.57 -6.20 -7.45
C ALA A 253 -17.56 -6.47 -8.62
N PRO A 254 -17.19 -6.20 -9.90
CA PRO A 254 -15.91 -5.60 -10.30
C PRO A 254 -15.86 -4.10 -9.95
N ALA A 255 -14.77 -3.66 -9.34
CA ALA A 255 -14.60 -2.27 -8.95
C ALA A 255 -13.13 -1.83 -9.01
N ALA A 256 -12.92 -0.54 -9.22
CA ALA A 256 -11.60 0.07 -9.24
C ALA A 256 -11.51 1.25 -8.29
N ALA A 257 -10.29 1.60 -7.88
CA ALA A 257 -9.99 2.78 -7.10
C ALA A 257 -8.70 3.46 -7.58
N ALA A 258 -8.67 4.79 -7.44
CA ALA A 258 -7.46 5.58 -7.53
C ALA A 258 -7.37 6.50 -6.31
N ASN A 259 -7.15 7.81 -6.51
CA ASN A 259 -7.01 8.75 -5.39
C ASN A 259 -8.06 9.87 -5.43
N HIS A 260 -9.28 9.52 -5.76
CA HIS A 260 -10.47 10.37 -5.70
C HIS A 260 -11.66 9.51 -5.27
N TRP A 261 -12.71 10.14 -4.76
CA TRP A 261 -13.96 9.42 -4.49
C TRP A 261 -14.66 9.10 -5.80
N PHE A 262 -14.93 7.85 -6.03
CA PHE A 262 -15.73 7.36 -7.15
C PHE A 262 -17.21 7.25 -6.76
N GLY A 263 -17.48 6.81 -5.53
CA GLY A 263 -18.83 6.74 -4.98
C GLY A 263 -19.43 8.13 -4.75
N LYS A 264 -20.76 8.23 -4.86
CA LYS A 264 -21.51 9.50 -4.65
C LYS A 264 -21.74 9.83 -3.16
N LYS A 265 -21.33 8.97 -2.24
CA LYS A 265 -21.63 9.10 -0.80
C LYS A 265 -20.85 10.23 -0.13
N PHE A 266 -19.65 10.56 -0.63
CA PHE A 266 -18.80 11.57 -0.05
C PHE A 266 -18.65 12.78 -0.97
N LYS A 267 -18.51 13.97 -0.38
CA LYS A 267 -18.28 15.21 -1.15
C LYS A 267 -16.94 15.10 -1.90
N PRO A 268 -16.88 15.53 -3.17
CA PRO A 268 -15.65 15.55 -3.93
C PRO A 268 -14.52 16.27 -3.18
N GLY A 269 -13.30 15.74 -3.34
CA GLY A 269 -12.06 16.34 -2.87
C GLY A 269 -11.10 16.57 -4.03
N LYS A 270 -9.93 17.14 -3.75
CA LYS A 270 -8.87 17.23 -4.77
C LYS A 270 -8.22 15.86 -4.94
N ALA A 271 -8.32 15.30 -6.14
CA ALA A 271 -7.65 14.05 -6.50
C ALA A 271 -6.13 14.15 -6.29
N ARG A 272 -5.48 13.03 -5.96
CA ARG A 272 -4.04 12.95 -5.72
C ARG A 272 -3.34 12.09 -6.78
N GLY A 273 -2.02 12.24 -6.87
CA GLY A 273 -1.19 11.52 -7.83
C GLY A 273 -1.44 11.94 -9.28
N ILE A 274 -0.70 11.31 -10.20
CA ILE A 274 -0.76 11.58 -11.63
C ILE A 274 -2.08 11.01 -12.18
N GLU A 275 -2.83 11.80 -12.93
CA GLU A 275 -4.01 11.41 -13.71
C GLU A 275 -4.99 10.45 -13.00
N SER A 276 -5.34 10.71 -11.74
CA SER A 276 -6.15 9.81 -10.91
C SER A 276 -7.44 9.33 -11.60
N TYR A 277 -8.16 10.21 -12.29
CA TYR A 277 -9.41 9.84 -12.99
C TYR A 277 -9.15 8.92 -14.20
N ARG A 278 -8.06 9.13 -14.93
CA ARG A 278 -7.70 8.28 -16.07
C ARG A 278 -7.18 6.93 -15.59
N ARG A 279 -6.37 6.88 -14.52
CA ARG A 279 -5.94 5.62 -13.89
C ARG A 279 -7.12 4.78 -13.44
N HIS A 280 -8.10 5.41 -12.76
CA HIS A 280 -9.33 4.74 -12.36
C HIS A 280 -10.10 4.17 -13.56
N ARG A 281 -10.30 4.96 -14.61
CA ARG A 281 -11.04 4.51 -15.82
C ARG A 281 -10.37 3.31 -16.48
N LEU A 282 -9.04 3.34 -16.64
CA LEU A 282 -8.29 2.24 -17.21
C LEU A 282 -8.37 1.00 -16.31
N MET A 283 -8.15 1.15 -15.03
CA MET A 283 -8.25 0.04 -14.09
C MET A 283 -9.64 -0.58 -14.10
N ASN A 284 -10.68 0.22 -14.15
CA ASN A 284 -12.05 -0.28 -14.26
C ASN A 284 -12.28 -1.08 -15.57
N GLY A 285 -11.62 -0.71 -16.66
CA GLY A 285 -11.60 -1.52 -17.89
C GLY A 285 -10.91 -2.87 -17.68
N TYR A 286 -9.81 -2.90 -16.94
CA TYR A 286 -9.10 -4.16 -16.64
C TYR A 286 -9.90 -5.09 -15.72
N THR A 287 -10.70 -4.57 -14.80
CA THR A 287 -11.52 -5.42 -13.90
C THR A 287 -12.64 -6.19 -14.61
N VAL A 288 -12.90 -5.90 -15.87
CA VAL A 288 -13.86 -6.63 -16.70
C VAL A 288 -13.21 -7.30 -17.93
N SER A 289 -11.87 -7.34 -17.98
CA SER A 289 -11.07 -7.89 -19.07
C SER A 289 -10.29 -9.11 -18.62
N HIS A 290 -9.85 -9.94 -19.58
CA HIS A 290 -8.94 -11.05 -19.31
C HIS A 290 -7.51 -10.50 -19.18
N VAL A 291 -7.06 -10.24 -17.96
CA VAL A 291 -5.69 -9.85 -17.64
C VAL A 291 -5.01 -10.96 -16.83
N SER A 292 -3.76 -11.24 -17.13
CA SER A 292 -2.95 -12.24 -16.43
C SER A 292 -1.70 -11.60 -15.84
N GLY A 293 -1.24 -12.11 -14.71
CA GLY A 293 -0.01 -11.63 -14.09
C GLY A 293 0.04 -10.11 -13.98
N LEU A 294 0.97 -9.48 -14.69
CA LEU A 294 1.19 -8.04 -14.73
C LEU A 294 0.92 -7.39 -16.11
N ASP A 295 0.21 -8.06 -17.02
CA ASP A 295 -0.04 -7.57 -18.40
C ASP A 295 -0.87 -6.27 -18.47
N TRP A 296 -1.55 -5.91 -17.38
CA TRP A 296 -2.36 -4.71 -17.25
C TRP A 296 -1.53 -3.44 -16.96
N LEU A 297 -0.22 -3.54 -16.82
CA LEU A 297 0.66 -2.43 -16.49
C LEU A 297 0.89 -1.51 -17.71
N THR A 298 0.03 -0.52 -17.87
CA THR A 298 0.13 0.49 -18.95
C THR A 298 0.03 1.91 -18.37
N TYR A 299 0.53 2.90 -19.12
CA TYR A 299 0.41 4.31 -18.74
C TYR A 299 -1.07 4.78 -18.80
N PRO A 300 -1.57 5.52 -17.82
CA PRO A 300 -0.93 6.09 -16.64
C PRO A 300 -1.03 5.25 -15.37
N VAL A 301 -1.51 4.00 -15.43
CA VAL A 301 -1.57 3.10 -14.26
C VAL A 301 -0.17 2.83 -13.74
N VAL A 302 0.78 2.61 -14.64
CA VAL A 302 2.21 2.74 -14.35
C VAL A 302 2.68 4.09 -14.84
N ASN A 303 3.40 4.82 -13.99
CA ASN A 303 3.92 6.15 -14.29
C ASN A 303 5.25 6.39 -13.53
N LYS A 304 5.88 7.54 -13.77
CA LYS A 304 7.20 7.86 -13.16
C LYS A 304 7.25 7.82 -11.62
N ASP A 305 6.09 7.92 -10.97
CA ASP A 305 5.99 7.85 -9.51
C ASP A 305 5.69 6.43 -9.00
N THR A 306 5.42 5.47 -9.91
CA THR A 306 5.17 4.07 -9.54
C THR A 306 6.41 3.47 -8.89
N ARG A 307 6.23 2.76 -7.77
CA ARG A 307 7.28 2.08 -7.02
C ARG A 307 7.04 0.59 -6.88
N LEU A 308 5.79 0.17 -7.01
CA LEU A 308 5.40 -1.23 -6.88
C LEU A 308 4.18 -1.50 -7.74
N ALA A 309 4.16 -2.68 -8.38
CA ALA A 309 2.97 -3.31 -8.92
C ALA A 309 2.75 -4.68 -8.27
N MET A 310 1.49 -5.06 -8.06
CA MET A 310 1.08 -6.33 -7.47
C MET A 310 -0.16 -6.86 -8.16
N SER A 311 -0.19 -8.16 -8.43
CA SER A 311 -1.41 -8.93 -8.73
C SER A 311 -1.47 -10.10 -7.76
N ALA A 312 -2.61 -10.28 -7.08
CA ALA A 312 -2.75 -11.30 -6.05
C ALA A 312 -4.09 -12.02 -6.15
N ASN A 313 -4.07 -13.35 -6.09
CA ASN A 313 -5.23 -14.21 -5.94
C ASN A 313 -5.06 -15.06 -4.67
N PRO A 314 -5.75 -14.75 -3.58
CA PRO A 314 -5.59 -15.48 -2.32
C PRO A 314 -6.11 -16.92 -2.37
N LYS A 315 -7.07 -17.25 -3.25
CA LYS A 315 -7.59 -18.61 -3.43
C LYS A 315 -6.56 -19.53 -4.09
N ALA A 316 -5.94 -19.04 -5.17
CA ALA A 316 -4.90 -19.78 -5.90
C ALA A 316 -3.54 -19.67 -5.21
N GLY A 317 -3.40 -18.85 -4.17
CA GLY A 317 -2.10 -18.55 -3.56
C GLY A 317 -1.14 -17.83 -4.51
N GLU A 318 -1.64 -17.21 -5.58
CA GLU A 318 -0.82 -16.54 -6.59
C GLU A 318 -0.48 -15.10 -6.20
N LEU A 319 0.79 -14.75 -6.31
CA LEU A 319 1.30 -13.41 -6.03
C LEU A 319 2.36 -13.02 -7.07
N PHE A 320 2.06 -12.00 -7.87
CA PHE A 320 3.00 -11.36 -8.79
C PHE A 320 3.37 -9.99 -8.26
N VAL A 321 4.66 -9.69 -8.20
CA VAL A 321 5.16 -8.41 -7.69
C VAL A 321 6.32 -7.89 -8.54
N MET A 322 6.36 -6.59 -8.77
CA MET A 322 7.48 -5.93 -9.46
C MET A 322 7.75 -4.56 -8.86
N GLY A 323 9.00 -4.25 -8.61
CA GLY A 323 9.47 -2.94 -8.20
C GLY A 323 9.73 -2.03 -9.40
N PHE A 324 9.48 -0.72 -9.23
CA PHE A 324 9.66 0.31 -10.25
C PHE A 324 10.43 1.51 -9.73
N GLU A 325 11.18 2.15 -10.60
CA GLU A 325 11.70 3.50 -10.44
C GLU A 325 11.18 4.42 -11.55
N ALA A 326 11.61 5.68 -11.57
CA ALA A 326 11.08 6.67 -12.52
C ALA A 326 11.40 6.33 -14.00
N ASP A 327 12.44 5.56 -14.23
CA ASP A 327 12.95 5.11 -15.53
C ASP A 327 12.44 3.73 -15.95
N GLY A 328 11.62 3.06 -15.12
CA GLY A 328 11.00 1.79 -15.46
C GLY A 328 11.13 0.72 -14.39
N PRO A 329 11.10 -0.58 -14.76
CA PRO A 329 11.29 -1.70 -13.88
C PRO A 329 12.61 -1.61 -13.10
N ALA A 330 12.56 -1.83 -11.80
CA ALA A 330 13.72 -1.81 -10.90
C ALA A 330 14.07 -3.20 -10.35
N THR A 331 13.17 -4.17 -10.50
CA THR A 331 13.37 -5.57 -10.10
C THR A 331 12.83 -6.50 -11.16
N ARG A 332 13.27 -7.77 -11.13
CA ARG A 332 12.56 -8.84 -11.84
C ARG A 332 11.15 -8.99 -11.30
N VAL A 333 10.27 -9.60 -12.09
CA VAL A 333 8.97 -10.04 -11.58
C VAL A 333 9.20 -11.14 -10.56
N PHE A 334 8.68 -10.94 -9.36
CA PHE A 334 8.50 -12.00 -8.39
C PHE A 334 7.20 -12.73 -8.70
N GLU A 335 7.26 -14.04 -8.79
CA GLU A 335 6.12 -14.92 -8.97
C GLU A 335 6.13 -15.99 -7.89
N HIS A 336 5.04 -16.09 -7.15
CA HIS A 336 4.82 -17.11 -6.15
C HIS A 336 3.46 -17.76 -6.37
N VAL A 337 3.45 -19.06 -6.36
CA VAL A 337 2.23 -19.88 -6.33
C VAL A 337 2.34 -20.77 -5.11
N HIS A 338 1.52 -20.47 -4.12
CA HIS A 338 1.43 -21.31 -2.93
C HIS A 338 0.79 -22.64 -3.35
N ARG A 339 1.56 -23.72 -3.25
CA ARG A 339 1.04 -25.08 -3.48
C ARG A 339 0.85 -25.72 -2.10
N ASP A 340 -0.39 -26.09 -1.80
CA ASP A 340 -0.72 -26.85 -0.60
C ASP A 340 0.03 -28.18 -0.55
#